data_05977ee9ae44ed86c7e2253ef7a86922
#
_entry.id   05977ee9ae44ed86c7e2253ef7a86922
#
_cell.length_a   1.000
_cell.length_b   1.000
_cell.length_c   1.000
_cell.angle_alpha   90.00
_cell.angle_beta   90.00
_cell.angle_gamma   90.00
#
_symmetry.space_group_name_H-M   'P 1'
#
loop_
_entity.id
_entity.type
_entity.pdbx_description
1 polymer ?
#
loop_
_entity_poly.entity_id
_entity_poly.type
_entity_poly.pdbx_seq_one_letter_code
_entity_poly.pdbx_strand_id
1 'polypeptide(L)'
;MRLSALTASLLAASASCAAAADYAIVVSTTTAADPAWSAVVSALAEKRKATVLKWEKSPEEILPALAAQHPQFTCFPATPSETTKAFVNAIHRMSRKLDSDPWTDTRWGILTGLTADDAMKCVAEKDPLTIRRVGSGTELAMDRIVEGTWYCELRQGHMVSKKPGGEASEGKAPDDTTAALVSLMNEGQPDLWVTSGHATERDWMIGFRYQNGFWKSKGGQLFGEDTGGRTFDVQSPNPKVYLPIGNCLMGHIDGPDAMALAYMHSAGVRQMIGYVEPTWYGYMGWGMLDYFVEQPGRYTLNEAFTANNIALVHRLQMACPEALAVTTYGSMGQTRTPLKLSAAGKEAGLAAMDVSGLLFDRDMVAFYGDPAWDARMAEGKCNYSQTLTESDGTWTLTITPQAGDDSWKTVNRNGSQRGGRPIVAFLPQRIDPASVRITEGKEHQPVIADDFVLVPLPGEGAAAKPVRVVFTASRP
;
A
#
# COMPACT_ATOMS: atom_id res chain seq x y z
N MET A 1 18.62 21.53 76.71
CA MET A 1 18.84 20.54 75.66
C MET A 1 17.68 20.59 74.68
N ARG A 2 17.87 21.19 73.50
CA ARG A 2 16.89 21.22 72.44
C ARG A 2 17.39 20.31 71.34
N LEU A 3 16.64 19.24 71.05
CA LEU A 3 16.85 18.37 69.88
C LEU A 3 16.23 19.05 68.65
N SER A 4 17.06 19.27 67.64
CA SER A 4 16.60 19.68 66.31
C SER A 4 16.40 18.44 65.48
N ALA A 5 15.18 18.24 64.97
CA ALA A 5 14.86 17.22 64.01
C ALA A 5 15.17 17.72 62.59
N LEU A 6 16.10 17.06 61.88
CA LEU A 6 16.29 17.23 60.42
C LEU A 6 15.26 16.42 59.68
N THR A 7 14.37 17.10 58.98
CA THR A 7 13.49 16.50 57.98
C THR A 7 14.20 16.45 56.63
N ALA A 8 14.54 15.25 56.19
CA ALA A 8 15.06 15.00 54.83
C ALA A 8 13.88 14.89 53.85
N SER A 9 13.77 15.87 52.98
CA SER A 9 12.79 15.83 51.83
C SER A 9 13.39 14.96 50.73
N LEU A 10 12.79 13.78 50.47
CA LEU A 10 13.03 13.03 49.26
C LEU A 10 12.31 13.74 48.10
N LEU A 11 13.04 14.34 47.18
CA LEU A 11 12.54 14.68 45.85
C LEU A 11 12.43 13.36 45.03
N ALA A 12 11.20 12.89 44.86
CA ALA A 12 10.88 11.88 43.84
C ALA A 12 10.95 12.54 42.46
N ALA A 13 12.02 12.26 41.70
CA ALA A 13 12.10 12.59 40.31
C ALA A 13 11.08 11.67 39.55
N SER A 14 9.94 12.19 39.25
CA SER A 14 9.01 11.55 38.29
C SER A 14 9.66 11.59 36.91
N ALA A 15 10.26 10.46 36.52
CA ALA A 15 10.60 10.23 35.11
C ALA A 15 9.27 10.25 34.31
N SER A 16 9.01 11.37 33.65
CA SER A 16 7.97 11.46 32.64
C SER A 16 8.40 10.52 31.50
N CYS A 17 7.80 9.33 31.43
CA CYS A 17 7.84 8.53 30.21
C CYS A 17 7.15 9.37 29.13
N ALA A 18 7.92 10.03 28.27
CA ALA A 18 7.40 10.61 27.07
C ALA A 18 6.74 9.46 26.29
N ALA A 19 5.44 9.57 26.01
CA ALA A 19 4.76 8.63 25.12
C ALA A 19 5.57 8.55 23.82
N ALA A 20 5.88 7.33 23.37
CA ALA A 20 6.57 7.12 22.10
C ALA A 20 5.76 7.82 20.99
N ALA A 21 6.45 8.53 20.10
CA ALA A 21 5.75 9.21 19.00
C ALA A 21 5.21 8.13 18.03
N ASP A 22 3.93 8.24 17.68
CA ASP A 22 3.29 7.30 16.75
C ASP A 22 3.84 7.38 15.31
N TYR A 23 4.74 8.33 15.06
CA TYR A 23 5.33 8.57 13.75
C TYR A 23 6.86 8.75 13.85
N ALA A 24 7.60 7.97 13.06
CA ALA A 24 9.04 8.12 12.90
C ALA A 24 9.40 8.60 11.49
N ILE A 25 10.44 9.43 11.40
CA ILE A 25 11.09 9.81 10.16
C ILE A 25 12.48 9.20 10.16
N VAL A 26 12.79 8.40 9.14
CA VAL A 26 14.09 7.74 8.96
C VAL A 26 14.74 8.31 7.72
N VAL A 27 15.82 9.07 7.88
CA VAL A 27 16.47 9.84 6.80
C VAL A 27 17.98 9.65 6.82
N SER A 28 18.63 9.65 5.63
CA SER A 28 20.10 9.63 5.57
C SER A 28 20.69 10.94 6.11
N THR A 29 21.90 10.87 6.64
CA THR A 29 22.64 12.09 7.01
C THR A 29 22.89 12.98 5.80
N THR A 30 23.04 12.41 4.61
CA THR A 30 23.24 13.15 3.35
C THR A 30 21.98 13.95 2.99
N THR A 31 20.82 13.29 2.92
CA THR A 31 19.53 13.97 2.64
C THR A 31 19.18 15.00 3.70
N ALA A 32 19.43 14.70 4.98
CA ALA A 32 19.20 15.64 6.09
C ALA A 32 20.13 16.84 6.08
N ALA A 33 21.28 16.76 5.40
CA ALA A 33 22.24 17.87 5.26
C ALA A 33 21.95 18.76 4.04
N ASP A 34 21.20 18.31 3.05
CA ASP A 34 20.75 19.11 1.93
C ASP A 34 19.71 20.14 2.41
N PRO A 35 19.91 21.46 2.17
CA PRO A 35 19.00 22.47 2.72
C PRO A 35 17.54 22.33 2.27
N ALA A 36 17.28 21.94 1.01
CA ALA A 36 15.94 21.79 0.48
C ALA A 36 15.23 20.57 1.09
N TRP A 37 15.93 19.44 1.17
CA TRP A 37 15.40 18.22 1.79
C TRP A 37 15.30 18.33 3.32
N SER A 38 16.22 19.03 3.97
CA SER A 38 16.14 19.35 5.40
C SER A 38 14.87 20.14 5.75
N ALA A 39 14.45 21.05 4.87
CA ALA A 39 13.18 21.76 5.01
C ALA A 39 11.97 20.82 4.93
N VAL A 40 11.98 19.83 4.00
CA VAL A 40 10.94 18.80 3.91
C VAL A 40 10.87 17.96 5.18
N VAL A 41 12.03 17.47 5.67
CA VAL A 41 12.11 16.67 6.90
C VAL A 41 11.57 17.46 8.08
N SER A 42 11.96 18.73 8.22
CA SER A 42 11.53 19.59 9.33
C SER A 42 10.02 19.86 9.30
N ALA A 43 9.47 20.17 8.11
CA ALA A 43 8.05 20.39 7.92
C ALA A 43 7.22 19.12 8.22
N LEU A 44 7.69 17.94 7.79
CA LEU A 44 7.04 16.67 8.09
C LEU A 44 7.11 16.35 9.60
N ALA A 45 8.26 16.58 10.23
CA ALA A 45 8.45 16.36 11.66
C ALA A 45 7.51 17.24 12.50
N GLU A 46 7.36 18.51 12.13
CA GLU A 46 6.43 19.42 12.76
C GLU A 46 4.96 18.96 12.56
N LYS A 47 4.58 18.67 11.31
CA LYS A 47 3.22 18.23 10.95
C LYS A 47 2.79 16.97 11.71
N ARG A 48 3.70 15.98 11.82
CA ARG A 48 3.41 14.66 12.39
C ARG A 48 3.86 14.51 13.86
N LYS A 49 4.50 15.53 14.43
CA LYS A 49 5.16 15.46 15.76
C LYS A 49 6.11 14.26 15.83
N ALA A 50 6.85 14.03 14.76
CA ALA A 50 7.61 12.82 14.53
C ALA A 50 8.98 12.86 15.20
N THR A 51 9.47 11.69 15.63
CA THR A 51 10.88 11.48 15.97
C THR A 51 11.68 11.35 14.67
N VAL A 52 12.83 12.05 14.58
CA VAL A 52 13.72 11.96 13.42
C VAL A 52 14.93 11.11 13.76
N LEU A 53 15.09 10.00 13.05
CA LEU A 53 16.20 9.05 13.14
C LEU A 53 17.09 9.17 11.91
N LYS A 54 18.41 9.28 12.08
CA LYS A 54 19.36 9.48 10.98
C LYS A 54 20.30 8.29 10.84
N TRP A 55 20.51 7.84 9.59
CA TRP A 55 21.46 6.77 9.25
C TRP A 55 22.57 7.28 8.33
N GLU A 56 23.72 6.58 8.28
CA GLU A 56 24.89 6.97 7.49
C GLU A 56 25.10 6.05 6.27
N LYS A 57 25.06 4.74 6.43
CA LYS A 57 25.38 3.75 5.40
C LYS A 57 24.18 2.96 4.92
N SER A 58 23.24 2.67 5.82
CA SER A 58 22.05 1.86 5.50
C SER A 58 20.92 2.22 6.46
N PRO A 59 19.66 2.28 5.99
CA PRO A 59 18.51 2.50 6.86
C PRO A 59 18.37 1.41 7.95
N GLU A 60 18.94 0.23 7.74
CA GLU A 60 18.92 -0.87 8.70
C GLU A 60 19.70 -0.55 9.99
N GLU A 61 20.61 0.45 9.98
CA GLU A 61 21.29 0.95 11.19
C GLU A 61 20.33 1.47 12.26
N ILE A 62 19.17 1.93 11.85
CA ILE A 62 18.15 2.52 12.73
C ILE A 62 17.24 1.47 13.36
N LEU A 63 17.33 0.21 12.92
CA LEU A 63 16.42 -0.84 13.39
C LEU A 63 16.31 -0.94 14.93
N PRO A 64 17.38 -0.89 15.74
CA PRO A 64 17.26 -0.94 17.20
C PRO A 64 16.47 0.23 17.78
N ALA A 65 16.67 1.44 17.26
CA ALA A 65 15.97 2.64 17.73
C ALA A 65 14.51 2.64 17.27
N LEU A 66 14.25 2.19 16.04
CA LEU A 66 12.90 2.08 15.48
C LEU A 66 12.09 1.00 16.20
N ALA A 67 12.69 -0.16 16.49
CA ALA A 67 12.06 -1.23 17.26
C ALA A 67 11.73 -0.79 18.69
N ALA A 68 12.64 -0.04 19.35
CA ALA A 68 12.38 0.50 20.70
C ALA A 68 11.24 1.52 20.73
N GLN A 69 11.04 2.28 19.65
CA GLN A 69 9.94 3.24 19.49
C GLN A 69 8.66 2.56 19.04
N HIS A 70 8.76 1.55 18.18
CA HIS A 70 7.68 0.79 17.55
C HIS A 70 6.54 1.69 17.00
N PRO A 71 6.83 2.63 16.10
CA PRO A 71 5.87 3.63 15.65
C PRO A 71 4.80 3.01 14.76
N GLN A 72 3.59 3.59 14.78
CA GLN A 72 2.52 3.19 13.86
C GLN A 72 2.87 3.51 12.41
N PHE A 73 3.55 4.65 12.20
CA PHE A 73 3.95 5.11 10.86
C PHE A 73 5.45 5.39 10.79
N THR A 74 6.07 5.00 9.69
CA THR A 74 7.48 5.33 9.39
C THR A 74 7.60 5.93 8.01
N CYS A 75 8.08 7.17 7.91
CA CYS A 75 8.35 7.83 6.64
C CYS A 75 9.85 7.88 6.37
N PHE A 76 10.22 7.62 5.12
CA PHE A 76 11.59 7.65 4.63
C PHE A 76 11.76 8.78 3.60
N PRO A 77 12.04 10.05 4.03
CA PRO A 77 12.42 11.10 3.09
C PRO A 77 13.75 10.72 2.42
N ALA A 78 13.74 10.69 1.09
CA ALA A 78 14.89 10.26 0.29
C ALA A 78 14.96 11.04 -1.01
N THR A 79 16.17 11.41 -1.42
CA THR A 79 16.40 11.95 -2.77
C THR A 79 16.11 10.88 -3.84
N PRO A 80 15.84 11.25 -5.10
CA PRO A 80 15.70 10.26 -6.17
C PRO A 80 16.87 9.29 -6.26
N SER A 81 18.10 9.77 -6.06
CA SER A 81 19.30 8.94 -6.14
C SER A 81 19.44 7.92 -5.00
N GLU A 82 18.84 8.16 -3.86
CA GLU A 82 18.79 7.21 -2.73
C GLU A 82 17.67 6.18 -2.90
N THR A 83 16.63 6.49 -3.68
CA THR A 83 15.42 5.67 -3.83
C THR A 83 15.66 4.51 -4.81
N THR A 84 16.64 3.68 -4.49
CA THR A 84 17.02 2.51 -5.29
C THR A 84 16.18 1.30 -4.93
N LYS A 85 16.19 0.27 -5.79
CA LYS A 85 15.64 -1.06 -5.48
C LYS A 85 16.17 -1.60 -4.13
N ALA A 86 17.48 -1.47 -3.89
CA ALA A 86 18.09 -1.94 -2.64
C ALA A 86 17.52 -1.22 -1.41
N PHE A 87 17.24 0.06 -1.54
CA PHE A 87 16.59 0.86 -0.49
C PHE A 87 15.17 0.37 -0.20
N VAL A 88 14.35 0.14 -1.23
CA VAL A 88 13.00 -0.41 -1.08
C VAL A 88 13.04 -1.78 -0.40
N ASN A 89 13.92 -2.67 -0.84
CA ASN A 89 14.08 -3.99 -0.22
C ASN A 89 14.54 -3.91 1.25
N ALA A 90 15.42 -2.95 1.58
CA ALA A 90 15.88 -2.74 2.96
C ALA A 90 14.72 -2.30 3.86
N ILE A 91 13.85 -1.39 3.37
CA ILE A 91 12.65 -0.95 4.11
C ILE A 91 11.71 -2.12 4.36
N HIS A 92 11.40 -2.93 3.35
CA HIS A 92 10.57 -4.12 3.52
C HIS A 92 11.12 -5.09 4.56
N ARG A 93 12.43 -5.37 4.52
CA ARG A 93 13.08 -6.25 5.51
C ARG A 93 13.06 -5.65 6.91
N MET A 94 13.31 -4.34 7.01
CA MET A 94 13.39 -3.64 8.28
C MET A 94 12.00 -3.53 8.94
N SER A 95 10.96 -3.22 8.16
CA SER A 95 9.60 -3.08 8.67
C SER A 95 8.98 -4.38 9.21
N ARG A 96 9.58 -5.55 8.93
CA ARG A 96 9.22 -6.86 9.47
C ARG A 96 10.16 -7.35 10.58
N LYS A 97 10.91 -6.46 11.21
CA LYS A 97 11.93 -6.81 12.22
C LYS A 97 11.89 -5.90 13.43
N LEU A 98 10.81 -5.15 13.61
CA LEU A 98 10.67 -4.35 14.82
C LEU A 98 10.35 -5.24 16.02
N ASP A 99 9.73 -6.38 15.76
CA ASP A 99 9.54 -7.45 16.75
C ASP A 99 9.97 -8.83 16.20
N SER A 100 9.43 -9.93 16.74
CA SER A 100 9.85 -11.30 16.42
C SER A 100 8.91 -12.01 15.45
N ASP A 101 7.82 -11.39 15.05
CA ASP A 101 6.86 -12.00 14.13
C ASP A 101 7.22 -11.70 12.65
N PRO A 102 6.55 -12.31 11.67
CA PRO A 102 6.90 -12.13 10.26
C PRO A 102 6.18 -10.96 9.58
N TRP A 103 5.30 -10.24 10.30
CA TRP A 103 4.44 -9.23 9.71
C TRP A 103 5.15 -7.88 9.57
N THR A 104 4.51 -6.96 8.86
CA THR A 104 4.98 -5.59 8.77
C THR A 104 4.51 -4.82 10.00
N ASP A 105 5.44 -4.40 10.84
CA ASP A 105 5.21 -3.80 12.17
C ASP A 105 4.91 -2.30 12.14
N THR A 106 5.08 -1.65 11.00
CA THR A 106 4.86 -0.21 10.84
C THR A 106 4.35 0.08 9.44
N ARG A 107 3.39 0.98 9.32
CA ARG A 107 2.90 1.47 8.03
C ARG A 107 3.92 2.45 7.46
N TRP A 108 4.57 2.11 6.37
CA TRP A 108 5.67 2.90 5.87
C TRP A 108 5.42 3.53 4.50
N GLY A 109 6.19 4.58 4.20
CA GLY A 109 6.21 5.21 2.88
C GLY A 109 7.52 5.96 2.62
N ILE A 110 7.91 6.04 1.34
CA ILE A 110 9.07 6.81 0.89
C ILE A 110 8.57 8.16 0.39
N LEU A 111 9.02 9.24 1.03
CA LEU A 111 8.71 10.58 0.61
C LEU A 111 9.81 11.10 -0.32
N THR A 112 9.52 11.16 -1.62
CA THR A 112 10.44 11.59 -2.67
C THR A 112 9.72 12.42 -3.73
N GLY A 113 10.43 12.85 -4.76
CA GLY A 113 9.95 13.61 -5.89
C GLY A 113 11.11 13.94 -6.83
N LEU A 114 10.86 14.50 -8.00
CA LEU A 114 11.91 14.96 -8.88
C LEU A 114 12.80 16.01 -8.18
N THR A 115 12.16 16.83 -7.35
CA THR A 115 12.80 17.84 -6.50
C THR A 115 12.22 17.78 -5.08
N ALA A 116 12.88 18.42 -4.13
CA ALA A 116 12.37 18.58 -2.76
C ALA A 116 11.02 19.30 -2.72
N ASP A 117 10.73 20.18 -3.70
CA ASP A 117 9.43 20.85 -3.79
C ASP A 117 8.27 19.88 -4.05
N ASP A 118 8.49 18.81 -4.81
CA ASP A 118 7.45 17.79 -5.03
C ASP A 118 7.16 17.02 -3.73
N ALA A 119 8.20 16.67 -2.98
CA ALA A 119 8.06 16.09 -1.66
C ALA A 119 7.36 17.05 -0.68
N MET A 120 7.70 18.35 -0.76
CA MET A 120 7.06 19.39 0.06
C MET A 120 5.56 19.53 -0.26
N LYS A 121 5.14 19.38 -1.54
CA LYS A 121 3.71 19.35 -1.90
C LYS A 121 2.96 18.23 -1.17
N CYS A 122 3.58 17.05 -1.02
CA CYS A 122 2.97 15.95 -0.23
C CYS A 122 2.86 16.32 1.26
N VAL A 123 3.89 16.96 1.83
CA VAL A 123 3.86 17.43 3.23
C VAL A 123 2.82 18.52 3.42
N ALA A 124 2.63 19.40 2.45
CA ALA A 124 1.69 20.52 2.52
C ALA A 124 0.21 20.09 2.47
N GLU A 125 -0.09 18.89 1.98
CA GLU A 125 -1.48 18.38 1.96
C GLU A 125 -2.02 18.28 3.39
N LYS A 126 -3.05 19.05 3.70
CA LYS A 126 -3.65 19.14 5.06
C LYS A 126 -4.90 18.28 5.20
N ASP A 127 -5.68 18.22 4.12
CA ASP A 127 -6.98 17.58 4.12
C ASP A 127 -6.90 16.13 3.64
N PRO A 128 -7.75 15.24 4.14
CA PRO A 128 -7.93 13.91 3.58
C PRO A 128 -8.40 13.98 2.12
N LEU A 129 -7.97 13.03 1.31
CA LEU A 129 -8.48 12.86 -0.05
C LEU A 129 -9.59 11.81 -0.08
N THR A 130 -10.83 12.26 -0.28
CA THR A 130 -11.94 11.35 -0.60
C THR A 130 -12.02 11.16 -2.10
N ILE A 131 -11.67 9.98 -2.58
CA ILE A 131 -11.62 9.63 -3.99
C ILE A 131 -13.04 9.42 -4.51
N ARG A 132 -13.46 10.26 -5.45
CA ARG A 132 -14.75 10.20 -6.13
C ARG A 132 -14.61 10.00 -7.64
N ARG A 133 -13.62 10.65 -8.26
CA ARG A 133 -13.36 10.64 -9.70
C ARG A 133 -12.23 9.68 -10.01
N VAL A 134 -12.52 8.70 -10.86
CA VAL A 134 -11.54 7.65 -11.21
C VAL A 134 -11.28 7.66 -12.70
N GLY A 135 -10.03 7.73 -13.08
CA GLY A 135 -9.58 7.52 -14.46
C GLY A 135 -8.73 6.24 -14.55
N SER A 136 -8.93 5.46 -15.59
CA SER A 136 -8.18 4.21 -15.69
C SER A 136 -7.92 3.78 -17.14
N GLY A 137 -6.73 3.20 -17.35
CA GLY A 137 -6.36 2.48 -18.56
C GLY A 137 -6.52 0.97 -18.44
N THR A 138 -7.32 0.50 -17.48
CA THR A 138 -7.65 -0.92 -17.28
C THR A 138 -9.05 -1.05 -16.68
N GLU A 139 -9.66 -2.22 -16.81
CA GLU A 139 -11.00 -2.50 -16.30
C GLU A 139 -11.05 -2.39 -14.77
N LEU A 140 -12.09 -1.70 -14.28
CA LEU A 140 -12.42 -1.56 -12.86
C LEU A 140 -13.87 -1.90 -12.57
N ALA A 141 -14.16 -2.32 -11.35
CA ALA A 141 -15.51 -2.59 -10.86
C ALA A 141 -16.29 -1.28 -10.65
N MET A 142 -17.02 -0.82 -11.67
CA MET A 142 -17.68 0.49 -11.67
C MET A 142 -18.80 0.62 -10.64
N ASP A 143 -19.34 -0.48 -10.14
CA ASP A 143 -20.34 -0.46 -9.05
C ASP A 143 -19.72 -0.06 -7.69
N ARG A 144 -18.38 -0.04 -7.58
CA ARG A 144 -17.60 0.39 -6.41
C ARG A 144 -17.17 1.85 -6.47
N ILE A 145 -17.36 2.52 -7.59
CA ILE A 145 -16.85 3.85 -7.91
C ILE A 145 -18.00 4.83 -7.98
N VAL A 146 -17.84 6.07 -7.49
CA VAL A 146 -18.86 7.12 -7.58
C VAL A 146 -19.02 7.58 -9.00
N GLU A 147 -17.93 7.97 -9.66
CA GLU A 147 -17.86 8.35 -11.07
C GLU A 147 -16.49 8.03 -11.65
N GLY A 148 -16.43 7.78 -12.93
CA GLY A 148 -15.16 7.53 -13.61
C GLY A 148 -15.31 6.99 -15.01
N THR A 149 -14.16 6.80 -15.64
CA THR A 149 -14.03 6.19 -16.96
C THR A 149 -12.82 5.29 -17.00
N TRP A 150 -12.97 4.11 -17.57
CA TRP A 150 -11.84 3.26 -17.91
C TRP A 150 -11.86 2.85 -19.37
N TYR A 151 -10.68 2.71 -19.95
CA TYR A 151 -10.43 2.20 -21.29
C TYR A 151 -9.84 0.79 -21.19
N CYS A 152 -10.35 -0.13 -22.01
CA CYS A 152 -9.96 -1.54 -21.92
C CYS A 152 -8.58 -1.78 -22.57
N GLU A 153 -7.65 -2.30 -21.83
CA GLU A 153 -6.33 -2.69 -22.33
C GLU A 153 -6.32 -4.00 -23.14
N LEU A 154 -7.40 -4.77 -23.02
CA LEU A 154 -7.54 -6.09 -23.68
C LEU A 154 -8.37 -6.06 -24.96
N ARG A 155 -9.29 -5.09 -25.09
CA ARG A 155 -10.27 -5.00 -26.17
C ARG A 155 -10.27 -3.59 -26.78
N GLN A 156 -9.77 -3.48 -28.00
CA GLN A 156 -9.76 -2.21 -28.75
C GLN A 156 -11.17 -1.65 -28.91
N GLY A 157 -11.29 -0.33 -28.86
CA GLY A 157 -12.54 0.38 -29.05
C GLY A 157 -13.56 0.24 -27.91
N HIS A 158 -13.19 -0.35 -26.77
CA HIS A 158 -14.08 -0.54 -25.62
C HIS A 158 -13.70 0.35 -24.43
N MET A 159 -14.72 0.97 -23.86
CA MET A 159 -14.62 1.76 -22.63
C MET A 159 -15.90 1.61 -21.80
N VAL A 160 -15.80 1.92 -20.52
CA VAL A 160 -16.97 2.05 -19.64
C VAL A 160 -16.87 3.35 -18.87
N SER A 161 -17.99 4.03 -18.71
CA SER A 161 -18.08 5.25 -17.91
C SER A 161 -19.26 5.20 -16.95
N LYS A 162 -19.15 5.99 -15.87
CA LYS A 162 -20.19 6.15 -14.87
C LYS A 162 -20.23 7.60 -14.40
N LYS A 163 -21.42 8.18 -14.36
CA LYS A 163 -21.68 9.51 -13.76
C LYS A 163 -22.12 9.36 -12.31
N PRO A 164 -21.99 10.42 -11.48
CA PRO A 164 -22.46 10.39 -10.11
C PRO A 164 -23.93 9.99 -10.02
N GLY A 165 -24.25 9.00 -9.16
CA GLY A 165 -25.62 8.52 -8.98
C GLY A 165 -26.20 7.72 -10.16
N GLY A 166 -25.43 7.54 -11.24
CA GLY A 166 -25.84 6.77 -12.42
C GLY A 166 -25.34 5.33 -12.42
N GLU A 167 -25.83 4.55 -13.37
CA GLU A 167 -25.30 3.22 -13.67
C GLU A 167 -24.09 3.30 -14.60
N ALA A 168 -23.25 2.27 -14.56
CA ALA A 168 -22.17 2.12 -15.52
C ALA A 168 -22.70 1.88 -16.92
N SER A 169 -22.12 2.53 -17.92
CA SER A 169 -22.50 2.38 -19.33
C SER A 169 -21.29 2.05 -20.19
N GLU A 170 -21.42 1.04 -21.03
CA GLU A 170 -20.44 0.74 -22.06
C GLU A 170 -20.47 1.81 -23.16
N GLY A 171 -19.31 2.12 -23.69
CA GLY A 171 -19.11 3.09 -24.75
C GLY A 171 -18.11 2.61 -25.80
N LYS A 172 -18.04 3.35 -26.89
CA LYS A 172 -17.07 3.13 -27.96
C LYS A 172 -15.87 4.07 -27.71
N ALA A 173 -14.69 3.49 -27.48
CA ALA A 173 -13.43 4.21 -27.41
C ALA A 173 -12.83 4.45 -28.80
N PRO A 174 -11.95 5.44 -28.98
CA PRO A 174 -11.07 5.51 -30.15
C PRO A 174 -10.21 4.25 -30.27
N ASP A 175 -9.76 3.93 -31.49
CA ASP A 175 -8.84 2.81 -31.71
C ASP A 175 -7.47 3.04 -31.02
N ASP A 176 -7.00 4.28 -31.02
CA ASP A 176 -5.88 4.77 -30.23
C ASP A 176 -6.43 5.67 -29.09
N THR A 177 -6.30 5.22 -27.85
CA THR A 177 -6.87 5.89 -26.68
C THR A 177 -5.92 6.89 -26.03
N THR A 178 -4.73 7.13 -26.59
CA THR A 178 -3.69 7.99 -25.99
C THR A 178 -4.22 9.39 -25.69
N ALA A 179 -4.77 10.07 -26.70
CA ALA A 179 -5.30 11.44 -26.52
C ALA A 179 -6.48 11.46 -25.55
N ALA A 180 -7.34 10.44 -25.57
CA ALA A 180 -8.49 10.34 -24.67
C ALA A 180 -8.09 10.14 -23.22
N LEU A 181 -7.05 9.33 -22.96
CA LEU A 181 -6.47 9.16 -21.60
C LEU A 181 -5.80 10.43 -21.11
N VAL A 182 -5.10 11.17 -21.98
CA VAL A 182 -4.50 12.47 -21.62
C VAL A 182 -5.60 13.50 -21.30
N SER A 183 -6.66 13.58 -22.09
CA SER A 183 -7.82 14.45 -21.79
C SER A 183 -8.50 14.04 -20.48
N LEU A 184 -8.68 12.74 -20.25
CA LEU A 184 -9.24 12.22 -18.98
C LEU A 184 -8.39 12.64 -17.77
N MET A 185 -7.07 12.64 -17.89
CA MET A 185 -6.17 13.10 -16.83
C MET A 185 -6.23 14.61 -16.64
N ASN A 186 -6.13 15.38 -17.73
CA ASN A 186 -6.00 16.84 -17.67
C ASN A 186 -7.30 17.55 -17.35
N GLU A 187 -8.39 17.16 -18.04
CA GLU A 187 -9.70 17.80 -17.95
C GLU A 187 -10.59 17.13 -16.89
N GLY A 188 -10.54 15.79 -16.83
CA GLY A 188 -11.27 15.02 -15.84
C GLY A 188 -10.70 15.14 -14.42
N GLN A 189 -9.42 15.48 -14.29
CA GLN A 189 -8.73 15.66 -13.00
C GLN A 189 -9.09 14.56 -11.99
N PRO A 190 -8.82 13.30 -12.29
CA PRO A 190 -9.20 12.20 -11.42
C PRO A 190 -8.50 12.29 -10.06
N ASP A 191 -9.17 11.80 -9.01
CA ASP A 191 -8.61 11.65 -7.68
C ASP A 191 -7.80 10.33 -7.57
N LEU A 192 -8.15 9.35 -8.42
CA LEU A 192 -7.45 8.07 -8.56
C LEU A 192 -7.16 7.80 -10.04
N TRP A 193 -5.92 7.46 -10.33
CA TRP A 193 -5.46 6.98 -11.62
C TRP A 193 -5.03 5.52 -11.52
N VAL A 194 -5.46 4.66 -12.44
CA VAL A 194 -5.12 3.23 -12.42
C VAL A 194 -4.63 2.81 -13.80
N THR A 195 -3.51 2.08 -13.84
CA THR A 195 -2.96 1.53 -15.08
C THR A 195 -2.53 0.08 -14.91
N SER A 196 -2.52 -0.66 -16.00
CA SER A 196 -1.93 -1.99 -16.11
C SER A 196 -1.29 -2.17 -17.50
N GLY A 197 -0.71 -3.33 -17.74
CA GLY A 197 -0.05 -3.64 -19.01
C GLY A 197 1.46 -3.46 -18.97
N HIS A 198 2.11 -3.60 -20.13
CA HIS A 198 3.56 -3.49 -20.23
C HIS A 198 4.04 -2.07 -19.92
N ALA A 199 5.14 -1.99 -19.21
CA ALA A 199 5.77 -0.72 -18.86
C ALA A 199 7.27 -0.92 -18.62
N THR A 200 7.99 0.17 -18.69
CA THR A 200 9.35 0.34 -18.21
C THR A 200 9.38 1.49 -17.20
N GLU A 201 10.54 1.80 -16.67
CA GLU A 201 10.74 3.01 -15.86
C GLU A 201 10.61 4.31 -16.67
N ARG A 202 10.46 4.24 -18.02
CA ARG A 202 10.38 5.39 -18.96
C ARG A 202 9.06 5.51 -19.67
N ASP A 203 8.30 4.44 -19.76
CA ASP A 203 7.07 4.42 -20.53
C ASP A 203 6.04 3.42 -19.98
N TRP A 204 4.79 3.67 -20.31
CA TRP A 204 3.67 2.75 -20.17
C TRP A 204 3.05 2.54 -21.55
N MET A 205 3.04 1.29 -22.03
CA MET A 205 2.34 0.88 -23.24
C MET A 205 0.84 0.77 -22.97
N ILE A 206 0.06 1.63 -23.59
CA ILE A 206 -1.41 1.59 -23.52
C ILE A 206 -1.88 0.43 -24.39
N GLY A 207 -2.80 -0.39 -23.91
CA GLY A 207 -3.25 -1.56 -24.68
C GLY A 207 -2.32 -2.76 -24.55
N PHE A 208 -2.81 -3.80 -23.90
CA PHE A 208 -2.03 -5.02 -23.65
C PHE A 208 -2.12 -6.03 -24.79
N ARG A 209 -3.26 -6.09 -25.50
CA ARG A 209 -3.55 -7.07 -26.57
C ARG A 209 -3.76 -6.47 -27.97
N TYR A 210 -3.58 -5.16 -28.10
CA TYR A 210 -3.71 -4.47 -29.38
C TYR A 210 -2.73 -3.29 -29.44
N GLN A 211 -2.42 -2.84 -30.64
CA GLN A 211 -1.56 -1.69 -30.84
C GLN A 211 -2.25 -0.42 -30.36
N ASN A 212 -1.55 0.34 -29.52
CA ASN A 212 -2.00 1.63 -28.99
C ASN A 212 -0.74 2.52 -28.80
N GLY A 213 -0.92 3.76 -28.35
CA GLY A 213 0.20 4.64 -28.04
C GLY A 213 0.87 4.32 -26.71
N PHE A 214 1.68 5.26 -26.25
CA PHE A 214 2.44 5.19 -25.01
C PHE A 214 2.23 6.43 -24.16
N TRP A 215 2.31 6.28 -22.84
CA TRP A 215 2.69 7.38 -21.98
C TRP A 215 4.17 7.28 -21.69
N LYS A 216 4.87 8.41 -21.75
CA LYS A 216 6.31 8.52 -21.59
C LYS A 216 6.67 9.61 -20.61
N SER A 217 7.90 9.57 -20.10
CA SER A 217 8.44 10.61 -19.23
C SER A 217 9.77 11.13 -19.72
N LYS A 218 10.00 12.43 -19.54
CA LYS A 218 11.26 13.09 -19.81
C LYS A 218 11.41 14.31 -18.90
N GLY A 219 12.51 14.37 -18.14
CA GLY A 219 12.79 15.50 -17.25
C GLY A 219 11.67 15.81 -16.25
N GLY A 220 10.98 14.79 -15.75
CA GLY A 220 9.83 14.94 -14.85
C GLY A 220 8.51 15.29 -15.53
N GLN A 221 8.49 15.47 -16.85
CA GLN A 221 7.27 15.74 -17.60
C GLN A 221 6.69 14.45 -18.19
N LEU A 222 5.40 14.20 -17.93
CA LEU A 222 4.62 13.14 -18.60
C LEU A 222 4.03 13.64 -19.91
N PHE A 223 3.98 12.79 -20.90
CA PHE A 223 3.26 13.03 -22.16
C PHE A 223 2.79 11.73 -22.78
N GLY A 224 1.66 11.78 -23.48
CA GLY A 224 1.20 10.70 -24.35
C GLY A 224 1.83 10.84 -25.74
N GLU A 225 2.16 9.70 -26.39
CA GLU A 225 2.58 9.63 -27.81
C GLU A 225 1.70 8.61 -28.50
N ASP A 226 0.88 9.05 -29.46
CA ASP A 226 -0.04 8.15 -30.17
C ASP A 226 0.68 7.30 -31.22
N THR A 227 -0.02 6.36 -31.81
CA THR A 227 0.51 5.45 -32.85
C THR A 227 0.96 6.19 -34.11
N GLY A 228 0.56 7.44 -34.30
CA GLY A 228 0.99 8.33 -35.38
C GLY A 228 2.18 9.22 -35.02
N GLY A 229 2.71 9.12 -33.77
CA GLY A 229 3.83 9.92 -33.28
C GLY A 229 3.46 11.34 -32.84
N ARG A 230 2.17 11.68 -32.69
CA ARG A 230 1.74 12.94 -32.09
C ARG A 230 1.86 12.87 -30.58
N THR A 231 2.31 13.95 -29.97
CA THR A 231 2.49 14.05 -28.54
C THR A 231 1.41 14.91 -27.88
N PHE A 232 1.06 14.59 -26.64
CA PHE A 232 0.05 15.26 -25.83
C PHE A 232 0.59 15.43 -24.40
N ASP A 233 0.78 16.65 -23.93
CA ASP A 233 1.32 16.92 -22.60
C ASP A 233 0.31 16.56 -21.52
N VAL A 234 0.81 15.96 -20.43
CA VAL A 234 0.03 15.65 -19.22
C VAL A 234 0.29 16.71 -18.16
N GLN A 235 -0.75 17.44 -17.78
CA GLN A 235 -0.73 18.47 -16.75
C GLN A 235 -2.00 18.35 -15.88
N SER A 236 -1.86 17.77 -14.72
CA SER A 236 -2.99 17.54 -13.82
C SER A 236 -2.55 17.73 -12.35
N PRO A 237 -2.49 18.99 -11.87
CA PRO A 237 -1.86 19.33 -10.58
C PRO A 237 -2.67 18.94 -9.35
N ASN A 238 -3.95 18.58 -9.50
CA ASN A 238 -4.80 18.19 -8.38
C ASN A 238 -4.21 16.98 -7.63
N PRO A 239 -4.24 16.98 -6.27
CA PRO A 239 -3.79 15.83 -5.49
C PRO A 239 -4.50 14.54 -5.90
N LYS A 240 -3.74 13.48 -6.08
CA LYS A 240 -4.29 12.16 -6.47
C LYS A 240 -3.45 10.99 -6.00
N VAL A 241 -4.08 9.83 -6.07
CA VAL A 241 -3.45 8.52 -5.89
C VAL A 241 -3.21 7.86 -7.25
N TYR A 242 -2.10 7.14 -7.38
CA TYR A 242 -1.78 6.37 -8.58
C TYR A 242 -1.51 4.90 -8.26
N LEU A 243 -2.18 4.01 -9.00
CA LEU A 243 -2.06 2.55 -8.89
C LEU A 243 -1.64 1.91 -10.22
N PRO A 244 -0.35 1.78 -10.51
CA PRO A 244 0.16 0.97 -11.62
C PRO A 244 0.18 -0.52 -11.25
N ILE A 245 -0.99 -1.15 -11.24
CA ILE A 245 -1.23 -2.45 -10.61
C ILE A 245 -0.58 -3.65 -11.30
N GLY A 246 -0.37 -3.58 -12.61
CA GLY A 246 0.25 -4.65 -13.41
C GLY A 246 1.44 -4.16 -14.25
N ASN A 247 1.95 -2.96 -13.96
CA ASN A 247 3.01 -2.33 -14.73
C ASN A 247 4.39 -2.69 -14.16
N CYS A 248 5.29 -3.17 -15.02
CA CYS A 248 6.68 -3.37 -14.65
C CYS A 248 7.38 -2.04 -14.37
N LEU A 249 8.31 -2.01 -13.41
CA LEU A 249 9.26 -0.91 -13.17
C LEU A 249 8.65 0.48 -12.92
N MET A 250 7.33 0.58 -12.78
CA MET A 250 6.66 1.87 -12.61
C MET A 250 7.00 2.56 -11.26
N GLY A 251 7.55 1.81 -10.31
CA GLY A 251 8.10 2.34 -9.06
C GLY A 251 9.62 2.48 -9.07
N HIS A 252 10.30 2.07 -10.16
CA HIS A 252 11.76 2.14 -10.23
C HIS A 252 12.23 3.55 -10.56
N ILE A 253 13.15 4.07 -9.74
CA ILE A 253 13.75 5.39 -9.94
C ILE A 253 15.25 5.20 -10.20
N ASP A 254 15.66 5.38 -11.45
CA ASP A 254 17.04 5.24 -11.89
C ASP A 254 17.61 6.56 -12.44
N GLY A 255 16.80 7.62 -12.44
CA GLY A 255 17.18 8.93 -12.93
C GLY A 255 15.98 9.88 -13.07
N PRO A 256 16.22 11.13 -13.55
CA PRO A 256 15.19 12.17 -13.61
C PRO A 256 14.06 11.89 -14.60
N ASP A 257 14.26 10.94 -15.51
CA ASP A 257 13.26 10.54 -16.50
C ASP A 257 12.36 9.39 -16.01
N ALA A 258 12.47 8.98 -14.74
CA ALA A 258 11.63 7.91 -14.19
C ALA A 258 10.16 8.31 -14.16
N MET A 259 9.27 7.40 -14.64
CA MET A 259 7.83 7.60 -14.65
C MET A 259 7.27 7.96 -13.27
N ALA A 260 7.74 7.31 -12.19
CA ALA A 260 7.33 7.64 -10.84
C ALA A 260 7.54 9.12 -10.50
N LEU A 261 8.71 9.66 -10.82
CA LEU A 261 9.02 11.08 -10.59
C LEU A 261 8.15 12.01 -11.45
N ALA A 262 7.91 11.64 -12.71
CA ALA A 262 7.07 12.42 -13.60
C ALA A 262 5.59 12.46 -13.16
N TYR A 263 5.05 11.36 -12.64
CA TYR A 263 3.72 11.33 -12.04
C TYR A 263 3.62 12.25 -10.81
N MET A 264 4.63 12.28 -9.96
CA MET A 264 4.68 13.17 -8.79
C MET A 264 4.82 14.64 -9.20
N HIS A 265 5.65 14.93 -10.22
CA HIS A 265 5.99 16.29 -10.62
C HIS A 265 4.90 16.95 -11.46
N SER A 266 4.45 16.30 -12.56
CA SER A 266 3.54 16.90 -13.55
C SER A 266 2.08 16.45 -13.42
N ALA A 267 1.82 15.30 -12.80
CA ALA A 267 0.46 14.76 -12.68
C ALA A 267 -0.15 14.85 -11.28
N GLY A 268 0.50 15.52 -10.32
CA GLY A 268 -0.08 15.79 -9.01
C GLY A 268 -0.21 14.57 -8.09
N VAL A 269 0.49 13.48 -8.36
CA VAL A 269 0.45 12.28 -7.51
C VAL A 269 1.08 12.57 -6.15
N ARG A 270 0.36 12.22 -5.06
CA ARG A 270 0.79 12.38 -3.67
C ARG A 270 1.08 11.06 -2.99
N GLN A 271 0.36 10.01 -3.38
CA GLN A 271 0.66 8.64 -2.98
C GLN A 271 0.56 7.72 -4.19
N MET A 272 1.46 6.76 -4.27
CA MET A 272 1.40 5.69 -5.27
C MET A 272 2.12 4.45 -4.76
N ILE A 273 1.77 3.31 -5.35
CA ILE A 273 2.60 2.11 -5.29
C ILE A 273 3.37 1.95 -6.60
N GLY A 274 4.34 1.04 -6.65
CA GLY A 274 4.97 0.67 -7.92
C GLY A 274 6.02 -0.40 -7.77
N TYR A 275 6.08 -1.31 -8.74
CA TYR A 275 7.13 -2.32 -8.80
C TYR A 275 8.48 -1.68 -9.14
N VAL A 276 9.52 -2.04 -8.39
CA VAL A 276 10.91 -1.63 -8.62
C VAL A 276 11.70 -2.65 -9.44
N GLU A 277 11.02 -3.69 -9.89
CA GLU A 277 11.50 -4.77 -10.78
C GLU A 277 10.40 -5.12 -11.80
N PRO A 278 10.75 -5.79 -12.90
CA PRO A 278 9.74 -6.31 -13.82
C PRO A 278 8.82 -7.29 -13.12
N THR A 279 7.52 -6.95 -13.02
CA THR A 279 6.54 -7.83 -12.39
C THR A 279 6.15 -9.01 -13.30
N TRP A 280 5.92 -10.16 -12.68
CA TRP A 280 5.44 -11.35 -13.38
C TRP A 280 4.30 -12.07 -12.62
N TYR A 281 4.27 -11.93 -11.30
CA TYR A 281 3.28 -12.61 -10.45
C TYR A 281 2.05 -11.73 -10.17
N GLY A 282 2.28 -10.49 -9.73
CA GLY A 282 1.26 -9.47 -9.63
C GLY A 282 0.42 -9.48 -8.36
N TYR A 283 0.77 -10.28 -7.34
CA TYR A 283 0.00 -10.35 -6.09
C TYR A 283 -0.09 -8.99 -5.38
N MET A 284 1.04 -8.29 -5.24
CA MET A 284 1.06 -7.00 -4.54
C MET A 284 0.41 -5.87 -5.34
N GLY A 285 0.60 -5.83 -6.65
CA GLY A 285 0.00 -4.78 -7.48
C GLY A 285 -1.51 -4.95 -7.62
N TRP A 286 -1.97 -6.08 -8.16
CA TRP A 286 -3.40 -6.32 -8.38
C TRP A 286 -4.21 -6.42 -7.09
N GLY A 287 -3.63 -6.86 -5.99
CA GLY A 287 -4.29 -6.91 -4.68
C GLY A 287 -4.68 -5.55 -4.12
N MET A 288 -4.10 -4.47 -4.65
CA MET A 288 -4.53 -3.12 -4.30
C MET A 288 -5.95 -2.83 -4.76
N LEU A 289 -6.40 -3.41 -5.87
CA LEU A 289 -7.81 -3.31 -6.27
C LEU A 289 -8.71 -4.05 -5.29
N ASP A 290 -8.32 -5.27 -4.87
CA ASP A 290 -9.11 -6.10 -3.96
C ASP A 290 -9.33 -5.41 -2.59
N TYR A 291 -8.33 -4.68 -2.08
CA TYR A 291 -8.44 -3.99 -0.79
C TYR A 291 -8.89 -2.54 -0.91
N PHE A 292 -8.35 -1.77 -1.85
CA PHE A 292 -8.58 -0.33 -1.90
C PHE A 292 -9.83 0.05 -2.69
N VAL A 293 -9.92 -0.42 -3.95
CA VAL A 293 -11.01 -0.02 -4.86
C VAL A 293 -12.30 -0.81 -4.60
N GLU A 294 -12.18 -2.12 -4.36
CA GLU A 294 -13.33 -3.02 -4.23
C GLU A 294 -13.93 -3.06 -2.82
N GLN A 295 -13.29 -2.39 -1.86
CA GLN A 295 -13.79 -2.16 -0.51
C GLN A 295 -13.85 -0.66 -0.19
N PRO A 296 -14.63 0.12 -0.95
CA PRO A 296 -14.62 1.58 -0.89
C PRO A 296 -14.97 2.10 0.52
N GLY A 297 -14.20 3.10 0.96
CA GLY A 297 -14.33 3.71 2.29
C GLY A 297 -13.65 2.96 3.45
N ARG A 298 -13.26 1.69 3.25
CA ARG A 298 -12.75 0.85 4.35
C ARG A 298 -11.32 1.18 4.76
N TYR A 299 -10.41 1.29 3.80
CA TYR A 299 -8.99 1.48 4.03
C TYR A 299 -8.49 2.80 3.44
N THR A 300 -7.52 3.42 4.10
CA THR A 300 -6.63 4.36 3.41
C THR A 300 -5.76 3.60 2.41
N LEU A 301 -5.09 4.31 1.49
CA LEU A 301 -4.20 3.64 0.53
C LEU A 301 -3.09 2.87 1.24
N ASN A 302 -2.50 3.46 2.28
CA ASN A 302 -1.43 2.80 3.03
C ASN A 302 -1.93 1.60 3.86
N GLU A 303 -3.14 1.69 4.44
CA GLU A 303 -3.78 0.55 5.09
C GLU A 303 -4.06 -0.59 4.09
N ALA A 304 -4.55 -0.28 2.89
CA ALA A 304 -4.76 -1.28 1.84
C ALA A 304 -3.43 -1.94 1.40
N PHE A 305 -2.36 -1.16 1.26
CA PHE A 305 -1.02 -1.66 0.96
C PHE A 305 -0.50 -2.60 2.07
N THR A 306 -0.64 -2.19 3.33
CA THR A 306 -0.23 -2.98 4.49
C THR A 306 -1.07 -4.25 4.61
N ALA A 307 -2.40 -4.18 4.47
CA ALA A 307 -3.29 -5.35 4.48
C ALA A 307 -2.94 -6.35 3.38
N ASN A 308 -2.58 -5.85 2.18
CA ASN A 308 -2.16 -6.71 1.07
C ASN A 308 -0.80 -7.37 1.32
N ASN A 309 0.14 -6.68 1.99
CA ASN A 309 1.40 -7.28 2.43
C ASN A 309 1.19 -8.35 3.51
N ILE A 310 0.35 -8.08 4.51
CA ILE A 310 -0.07 -9.06 5.52
C ILE A 310 -0.70 -10.28 4.84
N ALA A 311 -1.60 -10.09 3.89
CA ALA A 311 -2.23 -11.17 3.13
C ALA A 311 -1.21 -12.01 2.34
N LEU A 312 -0.20 -11.37 1.75
CA LEU A 312 0.89 -12.04 1.05
C LEU A 312 1.72 -12.90 2.00
N VAL A 313 2.13 -12.34 3.14
CA VAL A 313 2.92 -13.03 4.16
C VAL A 313 2.12 -14.22 4.72
N HIS A 314 0.83 -14.06 5.02
CA HIS A 314 -0.06 -15.13 5.43
C HIS A 314 -0.12 -16.26 4.39
N ARG A 315 -0.32 -15.91 3.10
CA ARG A 315 -0.35 -16.91 2.01
C ARG A 315 1.00 -17.60 1.83
N LEU A 316 2.12 -16.85 1.95
CA LEU A 316 3.47 -17.40 1.87
C LEU A 316 3.76 -18.35 3.04
N GLN A 317 3.37 -17.99 4.27
CA GLN A 317 3.50 -18.82 5.45
C GLN A 317 2.71 -20.13 5.31
N MET A 318 1.49 -20.05 4.81
CA MET A 318 0.68 -21.24 4.52
C MET A 318 1.31 -22.11 3.42
N ALA A 319 1.79 -21.49 2.34
CA ALA A 319 2.36 -22.20 1.18
C ALA A 319 3.72 -22.84 1.49
N CYS A 320 4.58 -22.11 2.18
CA CYS A 320 5.97 -22.52 2.47
C CYS A 320 6.52 -21.71 3.66
N PRO A 321 6.38 -22.17 4.92
CA PRO A 321 6.85 -21.44 6.10
C PRO A 321 8.34 -21.07 6.05
N GLU A 322 9.18 -21.96 5.46
CA GLU A 322 10.62 -21.70 5.35
C GLU A 322 10.94 -20.49 4.46
N ALA A 323 10.04 -20.10 3.56
CA ALA A 323 10.20 -18.93 2.70
C ALA A 323 10.24 -17.61 3.47
N LEU A 324 9.66 -17.56 4.67
CA LEU A 324 9.68 -16.36 5.52
C LEU A 324 11.11 -15.99 5.95
N ALA A 325 12.00 -16.97 6.14
CA ALA A 325 13.39 -16.76 6.52
C ALA A 325 14.30 -16.39 5.33
N VAL A 326 13.79 -16.44 4.09
CA VAL A 326 14.59 -16.12 2.90
C VAL A 326 14.75 -14.60 2.80
N THR A 327 16.00 -14.14 2.86
CA THR A 327 16.36 -12.71 2.74
C THR A 327 16.98 -12.36 1.39
N THR A 328 17.46 -13.38 0.63
CA THR A 328 18.10 -13.19 -0.67
C THR A 328 17.58 -14.22 -1.67
N TYR A 329 17.19 -13.74 -2.83
CA TYR A 329 16.73 -14.56 -3.96
C TYR A 329 17.13 -13.91 -5.28
N GLY A 330 17.19 -14.71 -6.34
CA GLY A 330 17.47 -14.24 -7.70
C GLY A 330 16.26 -13.63 -8.39
N SER A 331 16.38 -13.40 -9.68
CA SER A 331 15.26 -12.95 -10.51
C SER A 331 14.05 -13.89 -10.34
N MET A 332 12.84 -13.33 -10.42
CA MET A 332 11.59 -14.08 -10.31
C MET A 332 11.41 -14.87 -8.99
N GLY A 333 12.08 -14.47 -7.90
CA GLY A 333 11.96 -15.13 -6.60
C GLY A 333 12.66 -16.48 -6.48
N GLN A 334 13.56 -16.80 -7.40
CA GLN A 334 14.30 -18.07 -7.36
C GLN A 334 15.26 -18.11 -6.18
N THR A 335 15.29 -19.22 -5.47
CA THR A 335 16.17 -19.48 -4.34
C THR A 335 17.26 -20.50 -4.72
N ARG A 336 18.44 -20.41 -4.08
CA ARG A 336 19.55 -21.38 -4.30
C ARG A 336 19.13 -22.81 -3.97
N THR A 337 18.36 -22.97 -2.89
CA THR A 337 17.78 -24.26 -2.50
C THR A 337 16.29 -24.22 -2.83
N PRO A 338 15.75 -25.18 -3.61
CA PRO A 338 14.33 -25.21 -3.94
C PRO A 338 13.47 -25.26 -2.69
N LEU A 339 12.54 -24.32 -2.58
CA LEU A 339 11.53 -24.29 -1.52
C LEU A 339 10.45 -25.33 -1.82
N LYS A 340 10.01 -26.02 -0.78
CA LYS A 340 9.00 -27.09 -0.93
C LYS A 340 7.63 -26.56 -0.49
N LEU A 341 6.64 -26.78 -1.35
CA LEU A 341 5.25 -26.50 -1.03
C LEU A 341 4.78 -27.36 0.15
N SER A 342 4.17 -26.75 1.14
CA SER A 342 3.59 -27.41 2.30
C SER A 342 2.37 -28.29 1.92
N ALA A 343 1.89 -29.10 2.84
CA ALA A 343 0.63 -29.84 2.66
C ALA A 343 -0.56 -28.88 2.51
N ALA A 344 -0.64 -27.85 3.37
CA ALA A 344 -1.69 -26.83 3.32
C ALA A 344 -1.66 -26.02 2.01
N GLY A 345 -0.45 -25.69 1.51
CA GLY A 345 -0.33 -25.03 0.22
C GLY A 345 -0.85 -25.88 -0.95
N LYS A 346 -0.58 -27.18 -0.93
CA LYS A 346 -1.10 -28.11 -1.95
C LYS A 346 -2.63 -28.23 -1.87
N GLU A 347 -3.19 -28.34 -0.68
CA GLU A 347 -4.63 -28.40 -0.44
C GLU A 347 -5.32 -27.10 -0.92
N ALA A 348 -4.67 -25.95 -0.74
CA ALA A 348 -5.13 -24.67 -1.27
C ALA A 348 -4.92 -24.51 -2.79
N GLY A 349 -4.45 -25.53 -3.50
CA GLY A 349 -4.26 -25.52 -4.95
C GLY A 349 -3.06 -24.69 -5.43
N LEU A 350 -2.11 -24.37 -4.54
CA LEU A 350 -0.89 -23.65 -4.91
C LEU A 350 0.15 -24.54 -5.56
N ALA A 351 1.00 -23.96 -6.41
CA ALA A 351 2.13 -24.58 -7.04
C ALA A 351 3.46 -24.02 -6.51
N ALA A 352 4.59 -24.66 -6.83
CA ALA A 352 5.91 -24.15 -6.46
C ALA A 352 6.18 -22.75 -7.04
N MET A 353 5.61 -22.43 -8.19
CA MET A 353 5.71 -21.11 -8.82
C MET A 353 5.02 -20.02 -7.97
N ASP A 354 3.94 -20.35 -7.26
CA ASP A 354 3.29 -19.40 -6.36
C ASP A 354 4.19 -19.02 -5.19
N VAL A 355 4.97 -19.97 -4.65
CA VAL A 355 5.94 -19.66 -3.58
C VAL A 355 7.00 -18.68 -4.09
N SER A 356 7.55 -18.90 -5.29
CA SER A 356 8.53 -17.99 -5.91
C SER A 356 7.91 -16.61 -6.19
N GLY A 357 6.67 -16.57 -6.68
CA GLY A 357 5.96 -15.33 -6.98
C GLY A 357 5.63 -14.51 -5.72
N LEU A 358 5.16 -15.15 -4.67
CA LEU A 358 4.89 -14.50 -3.38
C LEU A 358 6.19 -13.98 -2.76
N LEU A 359 7.27 -14.78 -2.80
CA LEU A 359 8.57 -14.37 -2.29
C LEU A 359 9.12 -13.14 -3.04
N PHE A 360 8.97 -13.13 -4.37
CA PHE A 360 9.36 -12.00 -5.20
C PHE A 360 8.54 -10.74 -4.87
N ASP A 361 7.21 -10.84 -4.90
CA ASP A 361 6.31 -9.71 -4.68
C ASP A 361 6.43 -9.12 -3.26
N ARG A 362 6.85 -9.91 -2.27
CA ARG A 362 6.97 -9.49 -0.86
C ARG A 362 7.83 -8.24 -0.68
N ASP A 363 8.89 -8.08 -1.48
CA ASP A 363 9.90 -7.04 -1.27
C ASP A 363 10.07 -6.08 -2.48
N MET A 364 9.24 -6.20 -3.54
CA MET A 364 9.47 -5.51 -4.82
C MET A 364 8.50 -4.37 -5.13
N VAL A 365 7.59 -4.03 -4.23
CA VAL A 365 6.66 -2.92 -4.44
C VAL A 365 6.94 -1.80 -3.47
N ALA A 366 7.30 -0.63 -4.00
CA ALA A 366 7.44 0.58 -3.19
C ALA A 366 6.08 1.21 -2.91
N PHE A 367 5.96 1.85 -1.74
CA PHE A 367 4.92 2.81 -1.44
C PHE A 367 5.55 4.19 -1.37
N TYR A 368 5.09 5.11 -2.22
CA TYR A 368 5.56 6.49 -2.24
C TYR A 368 4.53 7.45 -1.66
N GLY A 369 5.01 8.43 -0.89
CA GLY A 369 4.24 9.47 -0.22
C GLY A 369 4.26 9.37 1.30
N ASP A 370 3.60 10.31 1.97
CA ASP A 370 3.42 10.30 3.43
C ASP A 370 2.48 9.16 3.84
N PRO A 371 2.94 8.14 4.61
CA PRO A 371 2.12 6.97 4.94
C PRO A 371 0.88 7.28 5.79
N ALA A 372 0.87 8.41 6.49
CA ALA A 372 -0.25 8.83 7.33
C ALA A 372 -1.16 9.86 6.64
N TRP A 373 -0.99 10.15 5.35
CA TRP A 373 -1.97 10.94 4.61
C TRP A 373 -3.18 10.08 4.28
N ASP A 374 -4.37 10.51 4.74
CA ASP A 374 -5.61 9.79 4.55
C ASP A 374 -6.15 10.01 3.13
N ALA A 375 -5.83 9.10 2.22
CA ALA A 375 -6.45 8.99 0.90
C ALA A 375 -7.27 7.69 0.86
N ARG A 376 -8.58 7.79 0.68
CA ARG A 376 -9.49 6.65 0.62
C ARG A 376 -10.59 6.81 -0.41
N MET A 377 -11.10 5.72 -0.93
CA MET A 377 -12.29 5.73 -1.76
C MET A 377 -13.48 6.34 -0.98
N ALA A 378 -14.33 7.09 -1.63
CA ALA A 378 -15.63 7.45 -1.06
C ALA A 378 -16.40 6.18 -0.67
N GLU A 379 -17.16 6.24 0.42
CA GLU A 379 -18.00 5.12 0.85
C GLU A 379 -18.89 4.63 -0.30
N GLY A 380 -19.04 3.32 -0.38
CA GLY A 380 -19.77 2.68 -1.46
C GLY A 380 -20.19 1.24 -1.13
N LYS A 381 -20.65 0.53 -2.14
CA LYS A 381 -21.08 -0.86 -2.01
C LYS A 381 -19.87 -1.76 -1.64
N CYS A 382 -20.04 -2.55 -0.59
CA CYS A 382 -19.10 -3.62 -0.20
C CYS A 382 -19.83 -4.95 -0.17
N ASN A 383 -19.11 -6.05 -0.40
CA ASN A 383 -19.69 -7.39 -0.33
C ASN A 383 -19.97 -7.81 1.14
N TYR A 384 -19.23 -7.25 2.08
CA TYR A 384 -19.41 -7.44 3.53
C TYR A 384 -19.00 -6.17 4.26
N SER A 385 -19.57 -5.95 5.43
CA SER A 385 -19.09 -4.97 6.41
C SER A 385 -18.21 -5.64 7.45
N GLN A 386 -17.31 -4.86 8.07
CA GLN A 386 -16.54 -5.31 9.23
C GLN A 386 -16.56 -4.22 10.31
N THR A 387 -16.69 -4.65 11.55
CA THR A 387 -16.66 -3.77 12.71
C THR A 387 -15.79 -4.41 13.78
N LEU A 388 -14.82 -3.64 14.27
CA LEU A 388 -13.98 -4.01 15.38
C LEU A 388 -14.31 -3.10 16.57
N THR A 389 -14.64 -3.69 17.71
CA THR A 389 -14.96 -2.96 18.94
C THR A 389 -14.13 -3.49 20.11
N GLU A 390 -13.86 -2.65 21.08
CA GLU A 390 -13.19 -3.01 22.32
C GLU A 390 -14.02 -2.53 23.53
N SER A 391 -14.15 -3.38 24.53
CA SER A 391 -14.73 -3.04 25.82
C SER A 391 -14.04 -3.85 26.91
N ASP A 392 -13.44 -3.15 27.86
CA ASP A 392 -12.78 -3.73 29.06
C ASP A 392 -11.77 -4.83 28.71
N GLY A 393 -10.92 -4.58 27.68
CA GLY A 393 -9.90 -5.53 27.19
C GLY A 393 -10.46 -6.70 26.38
N THR A 394 -11.77 -6.70 26.09
CA THR A 394 -12.42 -7.67 25.20
C THR A 394 -12.64 -7.05 23.84
N TRP A 395 -12.06 -7.64 22.83
CA TRP A 395 -12.16 -7.26 21.44
C TRP A 395 -13.17 -8.12 20.71
N THR A 396 -13.98 -7.51 19.86
CA THR A 396 -14.95 -8.22 19.02
C THR A 396 -14.82 -7.73 17.58
N LEU A 397 -14.40 -8.62 16.68
CA LEU A 397 -14.48 -8.42 15.24
C LEU A 397 -15.74 -9.12 14.72
N THR A 398 -16.62 -8.33 14.08
CA THR A 398 -17.82 -8.83 13.42
C THR A 398 -17.74 -8.54 11.93
N ILE A 399 -17.89 -9.57 11.11
CA ILE A 399 -17.92 -9.46 9.64
C ILE A 399 -19.30 -9.90 9.19
N THR A 400 -20.04 -9.00 8.55
CA THR A 400 -21.44 -9.25 8.16
C THR A 400 -21.57 -9.23 6.64
N PRO A 401 -22.01 -10.34 6.00
CA PRO A 401 -22.33 -10.40 4.58
C PRO A 401 -23.33 -9.33 4.17
N GLN A 402 -23.11 -8.69 3.00
CA GLN A 402 -23.94 -7.60 2.49
C GLN A 402 -24.49 -7.88 1.08
N ALA A 403 -24.02 -8.96 0.42
CA ALA A 403 -24.36 -9.31 -0.94
C ALA A 403 -25.00 -10.70 -1.06
N GLY A 404 -25.63 -11.21 0.01
CA GLY A 404 -26.18 -12.56 0.03
C GLY A 404 -25.12 -13.60 -0.32
N ASP A 405 -25.42 -14.55 -1.19
CA ASP A 405 -24.50 -15.63 -1.60
C ASP A 405 -23.28 -15.12 -2.40
N ASP A 406 -23.26 -13.85 -2.80
CA ASP A 406 -22.12 -13.22 -3.49
C ASP A 406 -21.15 -12.52 -2.52
N SER A 407 -21.42 -12.59 -1.22
CA SER A 407 -20.61 -11.86 -0.20
C SER A 407 -19.14 -12.27 -0.19
N TRP A 408 -18.83 -13.49 -0.53
CA TRP A 408 -17.48 -14.03 -0.53
C TRP A 408 -16.87 -14.17 -1.93
N LYS A 409 -17.59 -13.75 -2.97
CA LYS A 409 -17.09 -13.80 -4.34
C LYS A 409 -16.09 -12.69 -4.64
N THR A 410 -15.15 -13.02 -5.49
CA THR A 410 -14.23 -12.04 -6.10
C THR A 410 -15.05 -11.02 -6.90
N VAL A 411 -14.84 -9.73 -6.64
CA VAL A 411 -15.61 -8.64 -7.25
C VAL A 411 -15.29 -8.48 -8.75
N ASN A 412 -14.01 -8.45 -9.08
CA ASN A 412 -13.53 -8.40 -10.46
C ASN A 412 -12.36 -9.38 -10.63
N ARG A 413 -12.37 -10.13 -11.74
CA ARG A 413 -11.37 -11.15 -12.05
C ARG A 413 -10.36 -10.69 -13.09
N ASN A 414 -10.46 -9.46 -13.59
CA ASN A 414 -9.46 -8.91 -14.50
C ASN A 414 -8.11 -8.75 -13.80
N GLY A 415 -7.05 -9.26 -14.43
CA GLY A 415 -5.69 -9.24 -13.88
C GLY A 415 -5.21 -10.57 -13.33
N SER A 416 -4.10 -10.56 -12.61
CA SER A 416 -3.51 -11.75 -12.01
C SER A 416 -3.65 -11.77 -10.49
N GLN A 417 -3.71 -12.97 -9.91
CA GLN A 417 -3.78 -13.16 -8.46
C GLN A 417 -4.92 -12.39 -7.77
N ARG A 418 -6.10 -12.31 -8.41
CA ARG A 418 -7.27 -11.59 -7.91
C ARG A 418 -8.11 -12.44 -6.97
N GLY A 419 -8.71 -11.78 -5.97
CA GLY A 419 -9.65 -12.37 -5.03
C GLY A 419 -9.02 -13.26 -3.97
N GLY A 420 -9.88 -13.85 -3.12
CA GLY A 420 -9.43 -14.77 -2.04
C GLY A 420 -8.58 -14.09 -0.95
N ARG A 421 -8.61 -12.75 -0.87
CA ARG A 421 -7.85 -12.00 0.13
C ARG A 421 -8.45 -12.19 1.52
N PRO A 422 -7.64 -12.48 2.55
CA PRO A 422 -8.13 -12.50 3.91
C PRO A 422 -8.68 -11.13 4.32
N ILE A 423 -9.59 -11.15 5.27
CA ILE A 423 -10.15 -9.94 5.87
C ILE A 423 -9.18 -9.45 6.93
N VAL A 424 -8.72 -8.20 6.83
CA VAL A 424 -7.79 -7.59 7.78
C VAL A 424 -8.49 -6.44 8.49
N ALA A 425 -8.46 -6.43 9.82
CA ALA A 425 -8.93 -5.32 10.63
C ALA A 425 -7.78 -4.81 11.49
N PHE A 426 -7.39 -3.55 11.31
CA PHE A 426 -6.33 -2.93 12.11
C PHE A 426 -6.85 -2.57 13.50
N LEU A 427 -6.04 -2.85 14.51
CA LEU A 427 -6.31 -2.44 15.88
C LEU A 427 -6.02 -0.94 16.03
N PRO A 428 -6.86 -0.18 16.75
CA PRO A 428 -6.61 1.23 16.98
C PRO A 428 -5.44 1.50 17.94
N GLN A 429 -5.01 0.48 18.67
CA GLN A 429 -3.87 0.48 19.59
C GLN A 429 -3.24 -0.90 19.62
N ARG A 430 -1.95 -0.96 19.89
CA ARG A 430 -1.23 -2.23 20.01
C ARG A 430 -1.68 -3.01 21.23
N ILE A 431 -1.63 -4.33 21.10
CA ILE A 431 -1.88 -5.30 22.15
C ILE A 431 -0.63 -6.18 22.36
N ASP A 432 -0.54 -6.86 23.49
CA ASP A 432 0.45 -7.91 23.71
C ASP A 432 -0.05 -9.24 23.10
N PRO A 433 0.54 -9.71 21.96
CA PRO A 433 0.10 -10.95 21.31
C PRO A 433 0.20 -12.18 22.23
N ALA A 434 1.14 -12.18 23.19
CA ALA A 434 1.29 -13.31 24.12
C ALA A 434 0.11 -13.41 25.12
N SER A 435 -0.59 -12.31 25.37
CA SER A 435 -1.75 -12.23 26.25
C SER A 435 -3.07 -12.67 25.58
N VAL A 436 -3.07 -12.80 24.24
CA VAL A 436 -4.29 -13.07 23.47
C VAL A 436 -4.96 -14.39 23.89
N ARG A 437 -6.26 -14.32 24.16
CA ARG A 437 -7.11 -15.49 24.43
C ARG A 437 -8.39 -15.38 23.61
N ILE A 438 -8.49 -16.20 22.56
CA ILE A 438 -9.69 -16.26 21.71
C ILE A 438 -10.79 -17.03 22.46
N THR A 439 -11.92 -16.40 22.65
CA THR A 439 -13.09 -16.99 23.35
C THR A 439 -14.18 -17.45 22.39
N GLU A 440 -14.27 -16.87 21.18
CA GLU A 440 -15.23 -17.22 20.13
C GLU A 440 -14.59 -17.07 18.75
N GLY A 441 -14.98 -17.90 17.77
CA GLY A 441 -14.55 -17.78 16.37
C GLY A 441 -13.22 -18.47 16.05
N LYS A 442 -12.72 -19.40 16.89
CA LYS A 442 -11.50 -20.18 16.61
C LYS A 442 -11.58 -21.00 15.32
N GLU A 443 -12.78 -21.45 14.97
CA GLU A 443 -13.06 -22.23 13.76
C GLU A 443 -12.78 -21.43 12.47
N HIS A 444 -12.74 -20.11 12.53
CA HIS A 444 -12.38 -19.23 11.42
C HIS A 444 -10.85 -19.05 11.28
N GLN A 445 -10.06 -19.68 12.13
CA GLN A 445 -8.58 -19.65 12.11
C GLN A 445 -8.02 -18.22 12.08
N PRO A 446 -8.48 -17.30 12.96
CA PRO A 446 -7.99 -15.93 12.95
C PRO A 446 -6.50 -15.86 13.36
N VAL A 447 -5.76 -14.97 12.72
CA VAL A 447 -4.44 -14.52 13.17
C VAL A 447 -4.63 -13.21 13.90
N ILE A 448 -4.15 -13.10 15.13
CA ILE A 448 -4.22 -11.89 15.94
C ILE A 448 -2.79 -11.50 16.28
N ALA A 449 -2.31 -10.44 15.65
CA ALA A 449 -1.02 -9.83 15.89
C ALA A 449 -1.16 -8.65 16.87
N ASP A 450 -0.10 -7.92 17.07
CA ASP A 450 -0.09 -6.79 18.00
C ASP A 450 -0.88 -5.57 17.50
N ASP A 451 -1.06 -5.40 16.16
CA ASP A 451 -1.71 -4.25 15.54
C ASP A 451 -2.83 -4.60 14.54
N PHE A 452 -3.11 -5.92 14.30
CA PHE A 452 -4.20 -6.33 13.42
C PHE A 452 -4.84 -7.67 13.82
N VAL A 453 -6.06 -7.89 13.28
CA VAL A 453 -6.74 -9.19 13.24
C VAL A 453 -6.93 -9.57 11.78
N LEU A 454 -6.48 -10.76 11.37
CA LEU A 454 -6.72 -11.34 10.07
C LEU A 454 -7.65 -12.53 10.20
N VAL A 455 -8.66 -12.59 9.32
CA VAL A 455 -9.55 -13.75 9.19
C VAL A 455 -9.50 -14.22 7.74
N PRO A 456 -9.17 -15.50 7.47
CA PRO A 456 -9.28 -16.06 6.13
C PRO A 456 -10.66 -15.77 5.53
N LEU A 457 -10.70 -15.33 4.25
CA LEU A 457 -11.97 -15.12 3.57
C LEU A 457 -12.69 -16.45 3.44
N PRO A 458 -13.98 -16.56 3.80
CA PRO A 458 -14.78 -17.74 3.49
C PRO A 458 -14.74 -18.04 2.00
N GLY A 459 -14.67 -19.33 1.63
CA GLY A 459 -14.59 -19.72 0.22
C GLY A 459 -15.79 -19.25 -0.60
N GLU A 460 -15.61 -19.02 -1.89
CA GLU A 460 -16.71 -18.73 -2.81
C GLU A 460 -17.72 -19.88 -2.74
N GLY A 461 -18.98 -19.58 -2.46
CA GLY A 461 -20.05 -20.58 -2.23
C GLY A 461 -20.24 -20.97 -0.76
N ALA A 462 -19.43 -20.48 0.16
CA ALA A 462 -19.75 -20.59 1.58
C ALA A 462 -21.03 -19.81 1.91
N ALA A 463 -21.81 -20.33 2.87
CA ALA A 463 -23.05 -19.69 3.29
C ALA A 463 -22.77 -18.24 3.77
N ALA A 464 -23.63 -17.32 3.38
CA ALA A 464 -23.59 -15.91 3.76
C ALA A 464 -24.00 -15.73 5.24
N LYS A 465 -23.18 -16.23 6.16
CA LYS A 465 -23.36 -16.10 7.61
C LYS A 465 -22.38 -15.10 8.18
N PRO A 466 -22.76 -14.32 9.20
CA PRO A 466 -21.81 -13.48 9.92
C PRO A 466 -20.66 -14.31 10.51
N VAL A 467 -19.45 -13.75 10.42
CA VAL A 467 -18.26 -14.26 11.09
C VAL A 467 -18.00 -13.39 12.31
N ARG A 468 -17.80 -13.98 13.46
CA ARG A 468 -17.54 -13.28 14.70
C ARG A 468 -16.30 -13.88 15.37
N VAL A 469 -15.35 -13.01 15.73
CA VAL A 469 -14.15 -13.38 16.49
C VAL A 469 -14.12 -12.54 17.76
N VAL A 470 -14.08 -13.18 18.92
CA VAL A 470 -13.98 -12.52 20.22
C VAL A 470 -12.71 -12.99 20.92
N PHE A 471 -11.93 -12.03 21.41
CA PHE A 471 -10.71 -12.32 22.14
C PHE A 471 -10.46 -11.27 23.23
N THR A 472 -9.68 -11.65 24.24
CA THR A 472 -9.14 -10.72 25.24
C THR A 472 -7.66 -10.53 24.98
N ALA A 473 -7.16 -9.32 25.23
CA ALA A 473 -5.75 -9.00 25.18
C ALA A 473 -5.43 -7.83 26.13
N SER A 474 -4.22 -7.83 26.69
CA SER A 474 -3.68 -6.68 27.43
C SER A 474 -2.95 -5.73 26.49
N ARG A 475 -2.67 -4.52 26.96
CA ARG A 475 -1.72 -3.62 26.30
C ARG A 475 -0.30 -4.12 26.53
N PRO A 476 0.68 -3.78 25.62
CA PRO A 476 2.08 -4.11 25.80
C PRO A 476 2.70 -3.58 27.08
#